data_ffc5b5d6fb1cbffaaf34416366037b20
#
_entry.id   ffc5b5d6fb1cbffaaf34416366037b20
#
_cell.length_a   1.000
_cell.length_b   1.000
_cell.length_c   1.000
_cell.angle_alpha   90.00
_cell.angle_beta   90.00
_cell.angle_gamma   90.00
#
_symmetry.space_group_name_H-M   'P 1'
#
loop_
_entity.id
_entity.type
_entity.pdbx_description
1 polymer ?
#
loop_
_entity_poly.entity_id
_entity_poly.type
_entity_poly.pdbx_seq_one_letter_code
_entity_poly.pdbx_strand_id
1 'polypeptide(L)'
;MSKPSFESTLSHAAAHGGLRGIAQRLVKHGVLSDAQAATAQSTASDLEIPLLQHVIESGLADPVAATVAAGWEYGLPVIDLEALRLTTLPPAADYPVKVLQNLNVLPLARHGHRLTVAVPYPATLTQLDELQFATGLSIEGVLAPVDQITVALNNYLAQNERGMLDELDGIDDAVSSLNIVQNSDGNEVPLEEASQSSEDAP
;
A
#
# COMPACT_ATOMS: atom_id res chain seq x y z
N MET A 1 -45.28 1.90 -39.97
CA MET A 1 -43.81 1.98 -40.06
C MET A 1 -43.40 3.35 -39.57
N SER A 2 -43.11 3.49 -38.28
CA SER A 2 -42.71 4.74 -37.66
C SER A 2 -41.20 4.90 -37.77
N LYS A 3 -40.74 6.03 -38.33
CA LYS A 3 -39.32 6.37 -38.42
C LYS A 3 -38.77 6.71 -37.01
N PRO A 4 -37.61 6.22 -36.62
CA PRO A 4 -36.98 6.68 -35.38
C PRO A 4 -36.59 8.16 -35.52
N SER A 5 -36.98 8.93 -34.53
CA SER A 5 -36.73 10.40 -34.50
C SER A 5 -35.23 10.68 -34.38
N PHE A 6 -34.74 11.47 -35.30
CA PHE A 6 -33.33 11.92 -35.42
C PHE A 6 -32.88 12.79 -34.23
N GLU A 7 -33.82 13.26 -33.41
CA GLU A 7 -33.52 14.12 -32.22
C GLU A 7 -32.89 13.38 -31.05
N SER A 8 -33.10 12.05 -30.95
CA SER A 8 -32.53 11.24 -29.86
C SER A 8 -31.02 11.02 -30.00
N THR A 9 -30.49 11.05 -31.22
CA THR A 9 -29.03 10.88 -31.46
C THR A 9 -28.22 12.16 -31.30
N LEU A 10 -28.83 13.31 -31.48
CA LEU A 10 -28.16 14.61 -31.30
C LEU A 10 -28.04 15.01 -29.83
N SER A 11 -28.95 14.55 -28.96
CA SER A 11 -28.88 14.79 -27.51
C SER A 11 -27.73 14.02 -26.85
N HIS A 12 -27.38 12.82 -27.36
CA HIS A 12 -26.24 12.04 -26.84
C HIS A 12 -24.88 12.64 -27.25
N ALA A 13 -24.79 13.25 -28.43
CA ALA A 13 -23.54 13.84 -28.90
C ALA A 13 -23.19 15.18 -28.22
N ALA A 14 -24.19 15.90 -27.71
CA ALA A 14 -23.99 17.19 -27.05
C ALA A 14 -23.54 17.04 -25.58
N ALA A 15 -23.83 15.92 -24.93
CA ALA A 15 -23.48 15.65 -23.52
C ALA A 15 -21.99 15.33 -23.33
N HIS A 16 -21.30 14.81 -24.33
CA HIS A 16 -19.87 14.45 -24.26
C HIS A 16 -18.93 15.66 -24.40
N GLY A 17 -19.41 16.86 -24.74
CA GLY A 17 -18.58 18.03 -25.05
C GLY A 17 -17.86 18.65 -23.85
N GLY A 18 -18.16 18.24 -22.60
CA GLY A 18 -17.57 18.77 -21.37
C GLY A 18 -16.65 17.81 -20.62
N LEU A 19 -16.82 16.49 -20.82
CA LEU A 19 -16.05 15.48 -20.09
C LEU A 19 -14.71 15.22 -20.77
N ARG A 20 -13.62 15.21 -19.98
CA ARG A 20 -12.26 14.96 -20.47
C ARG A 20 -11.54 13.99 -19.54
N GLY A 21 -10.50 13.31 -20.08
CA GLY A 21 -9.63 12.44 -19.32
C GLY A 21 -10.40 11.29 -18.65
N ILE A 22 -10.14 11.06 -17.37
CA ILE A 22 -10.73 9.95 -16.63
C ILE A 22 -12.27 9.98 -16.58
N ALA A 23 -12.91 11.16 -16.53
CA ALA A 23 -14.37 11.27 -16.57
C ALA A 23 -14.96 10.67 -17.85
N GLN A 24 -14.40 11.05 -19.01
CA GLN A 24 -14.81 10.49 -20.29
C GLN A 24 -14.52 8.97 -20.38
N ARG A 25 -13.40 8.53 -19.81
CA ARG A 25 -13.01 7.13 -19.79
C ARG A 25 -14.01 6.28 -18.99
N LEU A 26 -14.42 6.75 -17.80
CA LEU A 26 -15.41 6.08 -16.96
C LEU A 26 -16.75 5.91 -17.67
N VAL A 27 -17.20 6.95 -18.39
CA VAL A 27 -18.43 6.86 -19.21
C VAL A 27 -18.24 5.89 -20.38
N LYS A 28 -17.14 5.96 -21.11
CA LYS A 28 -16.86 5.08 -22.24
C LYS A 28 -16.83 3.60 -21.87
N HIS A 29 -16.37 3.27 -20.66
CA HIS A 29 -16.33 1.91 -20.12
C HIS A 29 -17.64 1.52 -19.40
N GLY A 30 -18.67 2.38 -19.41
CA GLY A 30 -19.97 2.09 -18.79
C GLY A 30 -19.95 2.07 -17.27
N VAL A 31 -18.89 2.62 -16.64
CA VAL A 31 -18.75 2.71 -15.18
C VAL A 31 -19.67 3.80 -14.62
N LEU A 32 -19.80 4.93 -15.33
CA LEU A 32 -20.69 6.02 -15.00
C LEU A 32 -21.53 6.42 -16.22
N SER A 33 -22.71 6.99 -15.97
CA SER A 33 -23.45 7.74 -16.97
C SER A 33 -22.85 9.14 -17.16
N ASP A 34 -23.16 9.80 -18.29
CA ASP A 34 -22.73 11.19 -18.56
C ASP A 34 -23.12 12.15 -17.43
N ALA A 35 -24.36 12.04 -16.94
CA ALA A 35 -24.86 12.89 -15.87
C ALA A 35 -24.11 12.65 -14.53
N GLN A 36 -23.87 11.39 -14.19
CA GLN A 36 -23.08 11.06 -12.99
C GLN A 36 -21.64 11.57 -13.09
N ALA A 37 -21.00 11.38 -14.25
CA ALA A 37 -19.64 11.83 -14.47
C ALA A 37 -19.51 13.37 -14.39
N ALA A 38 -20.47 14.10 -14.95
CA ALA A 38 -20.50 15.57 -14.88
C ALA A 38 -20.67 16.07 -13.44
N THR A 39 -21.62 15.47 -12.69
CA THR A 39 -21.86 15.83 -11.29
C THR A 39 -20.64 15.47 -10.43
N ALA A 40 -20.09 14.26 -10.58
CA ALA A 40 -18.93 13.80 -9.84
C ALA A 40 -17.71 14.69 -10.12
N GLN A 41 -17.51 15.12 -11.36
CA GLN A 41 -16.41 16.01 -11.74
C GLN A 41 -16.53 17.37 -11.07
N SER A 42 -17.73 17.96 -11.01
CA SER A 42 -17.96 19.22 -10.30
C SER A 42 -17.69 19.06 -8.81
N THR A 43 -18.26 18.04 -8.17
CA THR A 43 -18.10 17.79 -6.73
C THR A 43 -16.65 17.52 -6.37
N ALA A 44 -15.93 16.72 -7.15
CA ALA A 44 -14.51 16.44 -6.92
C ALA A 44 -13.65 17.70 -7.02
N SER A 45 -13.99 18.59 -7.98
CA SER A 45 -13.33 19.88 -8.13
C SER A 45 -13.60 20.82 -6.93
N ASP A 46 -14.84 20.86 -6.44
CA ASP A 46 -15.23 21.67 -5.27
C ASP A 46 -14.56 21.18 -3.96
N LEU A 47 -14.31 19.87 -3.87
CA LEU A 47 -13.63 19.22 -2.74
C LEU A 47 -12.10 19.20 -2.88
N GLU A 48 -11.56 19.64 -4.01
CA GLU A 48 -10.12 19.59 -4.33
C GLU A 48 -9.51 18.19 -4.25
N ILE A 49 -10.30 17.14 -4.56
CA ILE A 49 -9.84 15.74 -4.57
C ILE A 49 -9.85 15.16 -5.98
N PRO A 50 -9.02 14.14 -6.28
CA PRO A 50 -9.04 13.47 -7.58
C PRO A 50 -10.41 12.84 -7.87
N LEU A 51 -10.92 13.02 -9.10
CA LEU A 51 -12.21 12.47 -9.52
C LEU A 51 -12.33 10.96 -9.26
N LEU A 52 -11.28 10.19 -9.59
CA LEU A 52 -11.27 8.75 -9.39
C LEU A 52 -11.46 8.37 -7.92
N GLN A 53 -10.79 9.07 -7.01
CA GLN A 53 -10.95 8.91 -5.58
C GLN A 53 -12.39 9.20 -5.17
N HIS A 54 -12.94 10.34 -5.60
CA HIS A 54 -14.32 10.74 -5.27
C HIS A 54 -15.35 9.70 -5.70
N VAL A 55 -15.28 9.20 -6.93
CA VAL A 55 -16.29 8.25 -7.44
C VAL A 55 -16.22 6.88 -6.75
N ILE A 56 -15.05 6.46 -6.30
CA ILE A 56 -14.89 5.22 -5.54
C ILE A 56 -15.37 5.41 -4.09
N GLU A 57 -14.90 6.46 -3.39
CA GLU A 57 -15.26 6.71 -1.98
C GLU A 57 -16.75 7.03 -1.78
N SER A 58 -17.38 7.67 -2.77
CA SER A 58 -18.83 7.93 -2.75
C SER A 58 -19.69 6.72 -3.16
N GLY A 59 -19.07 5.61 -3.56
CA GLY A 59 -19.78 4.41 -4.00
C GLY A 59 -20.48 4.55 -5.36
N LEU A 60 -20.14 5.58 -6.15
CA LEU A 60 -20.68 5.80 -7.49
C LEU A 60 -20.13 4.79 -8.51
N ALA A 61 -18.94 4.26 -8.28
CA ALA A 61 -18.28 3.31 -9.14
C ALA A 61 -17.71 2.14 -8.33
N ASP A 62 -17.79 0.94 -8.93
CA ASP A 62 -17.07 -0.22 -8.43
C ASP A 62 -15.55 0.03 -8.48
N PRO A 63 -14.80 -0.23 -7.38
CA PRO A 63 -13.36 0.04 -7.31
C PRO A 63 -12.56 -0.67 -8.41
N VAL A 64 -12.88 -1.92 -8.74
CA VAL A 64 -12.19 -2.69 -9.77
C VAL A 64 -12.41 -2.07 -11.15
N ALA A 65 -13.67 -1.80 -11.51
CA ALA A 65 -14.01 -1.22 -12.80
C ALA A 65 -13.42 0.18 -12.98
N ALA A 66 -13.45 1.00 -11.93
CA ALA A 66 -12.88 2.34 -11.92
C ALA A 66 -11.35 2.31 -12.06
N THR A 67 -10.67 1.39 -11.36
CA THR A 67 -9.21 1.20 -11.45
C THR A 67 -8.78 0.75 -12.84
N VAL A 68 -9.52 -0.18 -13.46
CA VAL A 68 -9.26 -0.63 -14.85
C VAL A 68 -9.41 0.54 -15.83
N ALA A 69 -10.46 1.35 -15.70
CA ALA A 69 -10.65 2.54 -16.54
C ALA A 69 -9.50 3.55 -16.38
N ALA A 70 -9.00 3.72 -15.14
CA ALA A 70 -7.83 4.57 -14.85
C ALA A 70 -6.55 3.99 -15.47
N GLY A 71 -6.32 2.69 -15.39
CA GLY A 71 -5.18 2.04 -16.05
C GLY A 71 -5.14 2.34 -17.55
N TRP A 72 -6.27 2.28 -18.23
CA TRP A 72 -6.38 2.62 -19.65
C TRP A 72 -6.16 4.12 -19.94
N GLU A 73 -6.62 5.00 -19.05
CA GLU A 73 -6.48 6.45 -19.25
C GLU A 73 -5.04 6.90 -19.06
N TYR A 74 -4.38 6.42 -18.02
CA TYR A 74 -3.04 6.86 -17.63
C TYR A 74 -1.91 5.97 -18.18
N GLY A 75 -2.25 4.87 -18.88
CA GLY A 75 -1.26 3.94 -19.41
C GLY A 75 -0.51 3.18 -18.31
N LEU A 76 -1.16 2.97 -17.16
CA LEU A 76 -0.58 2.27 -16.02
C LEU A 76 -1.03 0.80 -15.99
N PRO A 77 -0.14 -0.13 -15.61
CA PRO A 77 -0.54 -1.51 -15.39
C PRO A 77 -1.50 -1.60 -14.20
N VAL A 78 -2.46 -2.52 -14.29
CA VAL A 78 -3.41 -2.82 -13.22
C VAL A 78 -3.17 -4.25 -12.76
N ILE A 79 -3.13 -4.46 -11.45
CA ILE A 79 -2.98 -5.78 -10.82
C ILE A 79 -4.20 -6.10 -9.95
N ASP A 80 -4.60 -7.37 -9.96
CA ASP A 80 -5.58 -7.92 -9.03
C ASP A 80 -4.84 -8.56 -7.84
N LEU A 81 -5.07 -8.04 -6.63
CA LEU A 81 -4.41 -8.50 -5.41
C LEU A 81 -5.12 -9.69 -4.76
N GLU A 82 -6.35 -10.04 -5.15
CA GLU A 82 -7.06 -11.20 -4.59
C GLU A 82 -6.33 -12.51 -4.91
N ALA A 83 -5.68 -12.57 -6.07
CA ALA A 83 -4.87 -13.71 -6.49
C ALA A 83 -3.46 -13.74 -5.90
N LEU A 84 -3.05 -12.69 -5.18
CA LEU A 84 -1.70 -12.52 -4.68
C LEU A 84 -1.47 -13.31 -3.38
N ARG A 85 -0.37 -14.06 -3.33
CA ARG A 85 0.08 -14.72 -2.09
C ARG A 85 0.94 -13.74 -1.29
N LEU A 86 0.48 -13.37 -0.09
CA LEU A 86 1.21 -12.45 0.79
C LEU A 86 2.60 -12.96 1.20
N THR A 87 2.80 -14.28 1.21
CA THR A 87 4.10 -14.92 1.52
C THR A 87 5.18 -14.68 0.47
N THR A 88 4.82 -14.17 -0.71
CA THR A 88 5.78 -13.84 -1.78
C THR A 88 6.18 -12.37 -1.77
N LEU A 89 5.58 -11.57 -0.90
CA LEU A 89 5.90 -10.15 -0.77
C LEU A 89 7.24 -9.94 -0.06
N PRO A 90 7.92 -8.81 -0.33
CA PRO A 90 9.12 -8.45 0.40
C PRO A 90 8.84 -8.30 1.90
N PRO A 91 9.81 -8.55 2.80
CA PRO A 91 9.58 -8.40 4.24
C PRO A 91 9.15 -6.99 4.63
N ALA A 92 8.11 -6.87 5.46
CA ALA A 92 7.60 -5.55 5.86
C ALA A 92 8.59 -4.77 6.74
N ALA A 93 9.48 -5.47 7.44
CA ALA A 93 10.54 -4.86 8.25
C ALA A 93 11.52 -3.98 7.44
N ASP A 94 11.62 -4.21 6.12
CA ASP A 94 12.50 -3.44 5.24
C ASP A 94 11.92 -2.05 4.87
N TYR A 95 10.67 -1.74 5.26
CA TYR A 95 9.97 -0.55 4.79
C TYR A 95 9.35 0.25 5.95
N PRO A 96 9.25 1.59 5.80
CA PRO A 96 8.65 2.44 6.82
C PRO A 96 7.13 2.23 6.88
N VAL A 97 6.65 1.44 7.83
CA VAL A 97 5.23 1.05 8.00
C VAL A 97 4.29 2.25 7.97
N LYS A 98 4.65 3.35 8.63
CA LYS A 98 3.83 4.58 8.66
C LYS A 98 3.64 5.18 7.27
N VAL A 99 4.67 5.17 6.43
CA VAL A 99 4.58 5.69 5.05
C VAL A 99 3.68 4.79 4.22
N LEU A 100 3.83 3.46 4.34
CA LEU A 100 2.95 2.51 3.64
C LEU A 100 1.48 2.71 4.00
N GLN A 101 1.20 2.91 5.30
CA GLN A 101 -0.16 3.15 5.79
C GLN A 101 -0.73 4.51 5.34
N ASN A 102 0.05 5.58 5.44
CA ASN A 102 -0.39 6.92 5.06
C ASN A 102 -0.72 7.03 3.57
N LEU A 103 0.09 6.41 2.72
CA LEU A 103 -0.11 6.40 1.28
C LEU A 103 -1.07 5.30 0.82
N ASN A 104 -1.45 4.37 1.71
CA ASN A 104 -2.19 3.15 1.40
C ASN A 104 -1.57 2.39 0.23
N VAL A 105 -0.28 2.07 0.32
CA VAL A 105 0.49 1.38 -0.74
C VAL A 105 1.04 0.05 -0.23
N LEU A 106 1.09 -0.95 -1.11
CA LEU A 106 1.57 -2.29 -0.77
C LEU A 106 2.84 -2.61 -1.57
N PRO A 107 3.97 -2.93 -0.93
CA PRO A 107 5.15 -3.46 -1.60
C PRO A 107 4.85 -4.81 -2.24
N LEU A 108 5.10 -4.97 -3.55
CA LEU A 108 4.79 -6.19 -4.30
C LEU A 108 6.03 -7.03 -4.59
N ALA A 109 7.08 -6.39 -5.08
CA ALA A 109 8.31 -7.08 -5.47
C ALA A 109 9.50 -6.14 -5.41
N ARG A 110 10.65 -6.67 -4.97
CA ARG A 110 11.93 -5.95 -4.99
C ARG A 110 12.90 -6.66 -5.91
N HIS A 111 13.45 -5.93 -6.87
CA HIS A 111 14.49 -6.40 -7.77
C HIS A 111 15.70 -5.47 -7.69
N GLY A 112 16.68 -5.87 -6.87
CA GLY A 112 17.86 -5.04 -6.62
C GLY A 112 17.49 -3.69 -6.00
N HIS A 113 17.66 -2.60 -6.76
CA HIS A 113 17.41 -1.23 -6.33
C HIS A 113 16.00 -0.71 -6.73
N ARG A 114 15.17 -1.56 -7.32
CA ARG A 114 13.83 -1.23 -7.79
C ARG A 114 12.78 -1.93 -6.92
N LEU A 115 11.79 -1.17 -6.43
CA LEU A 115 10.65 -1.66 -5.69
C LEU A 115 9.37 -1.37 -6.48
N THR A 116 8.61 -2.40 -6.78
CA THR A 116 7.27 -2.29 -7.35
C THR A 116 6.25 -2.22 -6.23
N VAL A 117 5.36 -1.22 -6.26
CA VAL A 117 4.32 -1.03 -5.24
C VAL A 117 2.93 -0.93 -5.88
N ALA A 118 1.92 -1.52 -5.25
CA ALA A 118 0.54 -1.28 -5.61
C ALA A 118 0.08 0.06 -5.04
N VAL A 119 -0.57 0.88 -5.86
CA VAL A 119 -1.10 2.20 -5.51
C VAL A 119 -2.59 2.28 -5.83
N PRO A 120 -3.41 2.95 -4.98
CA PRO A 120 -4.86 3.02 -5.17
C PRO A 120 -5.27 3.96 -6.30
N TYR A 121 -4.52 5.05 -6.48
CA TYR A 121 -4.87 6.09 -7.45
C TYR A 121 -3.63 6.57 -8.21
N PRO A 122 -3.76 7.03 -9.47
CA PRO A 122 -2.65 7.63 -10.21
C PRO A 122 -2.02 8.84 -9.50
N ALA A 123 -2.82 9.60 -8.73
CA ALA A 123 -2.32 10.74 -7.95
C ALA A 123 -1.33 10.32 -6.85
N THR A 124 -1.44 9.12 -6.32
CA THR A 124 -0.50 8.59 -5.31
C THR A 124 0.92 8.44 -5.85
N LEU A 125 1.08 8.28 -7.18
CA LEU A 125 2.42 8.18 -7.79
C LEU A 125 3.31 9.38 -7.51
N THR A 126 2.72 10.59 -7.39
CA THR A 126 3.48 11.81 -7.06
C THR A 126 3.91 11.88 -5.59
N GLN A 127 3.32 11.04 -4.74
CA GLN A 127 3.62 10.96 -3.30
C GLN A 127 4.62 9.85 -2.97
N LEU A 128 4.99 9.01 -3.96
CA LEU A 128 5.94 7.91 -3.76
C LEU A 128 7.37 8.40 -3.49
N ASP A 129 7.66 9.68 -3.72
CA ASP A 129 8.95 10.29 -3.39
C ASP A 129 9.29 10.16 -1.90
N GLU A 130 8.29 10.18 -1.01
CA GLU A 130 8.46 9.96 0.42
C GLU A 130 8.99 8.53 0.70
N LEU A 131 8.39 7.53 0.05
CA LEU A 131 8.83 6.14 0.16
C LEU A 131 10.21 5.93 -0.48
N GLN A 132 10.46 6.56 -1.62
CA GLN A 132 11.76 6.53 -2.30
C GLN A 132 12.85 7.13 -1.40
N PHE A 133 12.60 8.28 -0.78
CA PHE A 133 13.53 8.94 0.14
C PHE A 133 13.82 8.07 1.37
N ALA A 134 12.78 7.50 1.97
CA ALA A 134 12.92 6.68 3.18
C ALA A 134 13.64 5.35 2.93
N THR A 135 13.53 4.77 1.73
CA THR A 135 14.11 3.46 1.40
C THR A 135 15.38 3.53 0.56
N GLY A 136 15.63 4.66 -0.11
CA GLY A 136 16.70 4.80 -1.10
C GLY A 136 16.49 3.96 -2.35
N LEU A 137 15.30 3.41 -2.60
CA LEU A 137 14.97 2.57 -3.74
C LEU A 137 14.27 3.38 -4.84
N SER A 138 14.43 2.96 -6.09
CA SER A 138 13.61 3.45 -7.20
C SER A 138 12.24 2.79 -7.14
N ILE A 139 11.17 3.59 -7.03
CA ILE A 139 9.81 3.08 -6.85
C ILE A 139 9.06 3.08 -8.17
N GLU A 140 8.41 1.95 -8.48
CA GLU A 140 7.50 1.80 -9.62
C GLU A 140 6.09 1.50 -9.10
N GLY A 141 5.12 2.36 -9.46
CA GLY A 141 3.72 2.16 -9.07
C GLY A 141 2.94 1.36 -10.12
N VAL A 142 2.14 0.42 -9.64
CA VAL A 142 1.10 -0.26 -10.43
C VAL A 142 -0.24 -0.02 -9.76
N LEU A 143 -1.30 0.14 -10.55
CA LEU A 143 -2.64 0.36 -9.98
C LEU A 143 -3.23 -0.94 -9.44
N ALA A 144 -3.90 -0.84 -8.30
CA ALA A 144 -4.77 -1.91 -7.80
C ALA A 144 -6.02 -1.29 -7.14
N PRO A 145 -7.14 -2.04 -7.07
CA PRO A 145 -8.34 -1.57 -6.39
C PRO A 145 -8.05 -1.22 -4.92
N VAL A 146 -8.55 -0.07 -4.47
CA VAL A 146 -8.22 0.48 -3.14
C VAL A 146 -8.66 -0.42 -1.99
N ASP A 147 -9.79 -1.08 -2.11
CA ASP A 147 -10.32 -2.06 -1.17
C ASP A 147 -9.40 -3.27 -1.04
N GLN A 148 -8.91 -3.80 -2.15
CA GLN A 148 -7.94 -4.90 -2.18
C GLN A 148 -6.60 -4.49 -1.55
N ILE A 149 -6.09 -3.28 -1.85
CA ILE A 149 -4.86 -2.78 -1.23
C ILE A 149 -5.03 -2.67 0.28
N THR A 150 -6.13 -2.10 0.76
CA THR A 150 -6.38 -1.90 2.18
C THR A 150 -6.40 -3.25 2.94
N VAL A 151 -7.10 -4.24 2.41
CA VAL A 151 -7.14 -5.58 3.00
C VAL A 151 -5.78 -6.27 2.96
N ALA A 152 -5.10 -6.22 1.82
CA ALA A 152 -3.78 -6.85 1.65
C ALA A 152 -2.71 -6.19 2.53
N LEU A 153 -2.70 -4.85 2.64
CA LEU A 153 -1.77 -4.10 3.48
C LEU A 153 -1.96 -4.43 4.96
N ASN A 154 -3.21 -4.46 5.45
CA ASN A 154 -3.49 -4.82 6.84
C ASN A 154 -3.00 -6.25 7.16
N ASN A 155 -3.27 -7.20 6.27
CA ASN A 155 -2.81 -8.58 6.44
C ASN A 155 -1.27 -8.69 6.37
N TYR A 156 -0.64 -7.95 5.48
CA TYR A 156 0.82 -7.89 5.33
C TYR A 156 1.51 -7.36 6.60
N LEU A 157 0.98 -6.30 7.19
CA LEU A 157 1.52 -5.73 8.43
C LEU A 157 1.27 -6.63 9.64
N ALA A 158 0.09 -7.24 9.75
CA ALA A 158 -0.23 -8.19 10.83
C ALA A 158 0.65 -9.44 10.81
N GLN A 159 1.05 -9.93 9.63
CA GLN A 159 2.00 -11.05 9.52
C GLN A 159 3.40 -10.67 10.00
N ASN A 160 3.83 -9.44 9.72
CA ASN A 160 5.12 -8.94 10.19
C ASN A 160 5.18 -8.82 11.72
N GLU A 161 4.11 -8.33 12.36
CA GLU A 161 4.02 -8.22 13.82
C GLU A 161 4.10 -9.60 14.49
N ARG A 162 3.41 -10.61 13.94
CA ARG A 162 3.47 -11.99 14.45
C ARG A 162 4.86 -12.61 14.30
N GLY A 163 5.51 -12.41 13.15
CA GLY A 163 6.88 -12.90 12.94
C GLY A 163 7.88 -12.30 13.94
N MET A 164 7.75 -11.02 14.27
CA MET A 164 8.59 -10.36 15.28
C MET A 164 8.34 -10.91 16.70
N LEU A 165 7.10 -11.24 17.05
CA LEU A 165 6.76 -11.82 18.35
C LEU A 165 7.31 -13.25 18.47
N ASP A 166 7.18 -14.08 17.43
CA ASP A 166 7.72 -15.44 17.40
C ASP A 166 9.25 -15.45 17.52
N GLU A 167 9.94 -14.47 16.94
CA GLU A 167 11.40 -14.31 17.10
C GLU A 167 11.79 -13.92 18.54
N LEU A 168 11.01 -13.07 19.21
CA LEU A 168 11.25 -12.66 20.59
C LEU A 168 11.02 -13.80 21.56
N ASP A 169 9.97 -14.59 21.40
CA ASP A 169 9.69 -15.77 22.22
C ASP A 169 10.81 -16.82 22.07
N GLY A 170 11.35 -17.00 20.87
CA GLY A 170 12.50 -17.87 20.62
C GLY A 170 13.80 -17.42 21.31
N ILE A 171 13.99 -16.13 21.50
CA ILE A 171 15.16 -15.58 22.22
C ILE A 171 15.03 -15.83 23.72
N ASP A 172 13.84 -15.68 24.31
CA ASP A 172 13.60 -15.92 25.73
C ASP A 172 13.83 -17.39 26.10
N ASP A 173 13.43 -18.32 25.23
CA ASP A 173 13.71 -19.76 25.39
C ASP A 173 15.21 -20.07 25.28
N ALA A 174 15.92 -19.41 24.37
CA ALA A 174 17.37 -19.58 24.22
C ALA A 174 18.14 -19.05 25.43
N VAL A 175 17.75 -17.87 25.96
CA VAL A 175 18.35 -17.26 27.17
C VAL A 175 18.06 -18.11 28.40
N SER A 176 16.84 -18.64 28.53
CA SER A 176 16.45 -19.53 29.62
C SER A 176 17.25 -20.85 29.57
N SER A 177 17.50 -21.38 28.38
CA SER A 177 18.33 -22.57 28.18
C SER A 177 19.80 -22.36 28.56
N LEU A 178 20.36 -21.15 28.28
CA LEU A 178 21.73 -20.79 28.67
C LEU A 178 21.89 -20.62 30.18
N ASN A 179 20.89 -20.08 30.89
CA ASN A 179 20.89 -19.96 32.33
C ASN A 179 20.82 -21.32 33.07
N ILE A 180 20.15 -22.33 32.46
CA ILE A 180 20.08 -23.68 33.05
C ILE A 180 21.44 -24.40 32.95
N VAL A 181 22.23 -24.16 31.91
CA VAL A 181 23.57 -24.74 31.74
C VAL A 181 24.57 -24.19 32.75
N GLN A 182 24.44 -22.91 33.15
CA GLN A 182 25.34 -22.30 34.15
C GLN A 182 25.07 -22.78 35.58
N ASN A 183 23.86 -23.31 35.88
CA ASN A 183 23.54 -23.78 37.20
C ASN A 183 23.81 -25.30 37.41
N SER A 184 24.36 -26.02 36.41
CA SER A 184 24.61 -27.47 36.49
C SER A 184 26.03 -27.86 36.94
N ASP A 185 26.98 -26.91 36.94
CA ASP A 185 28.33 -27.15 37.48
C ASP A 185 28.49 -26.39 38.81
N GLY A 186 28.08 -27.12 39.87
CA GLY A 186 28.33 -26.70 41.25
C GLY A 186 29.82 -26.70 41.55
N ASN A 187 30.45 -25.53 41.44
CA ASN A 187 31.70 -25.23 42.13
C ASN A 187 31.62 -23.81 42.66
N GLU A 188 31.22 -23.71 43.96
CA GLU A 188 31.33 -22.48 44.74
C GLU A 188 32.82 -22.21 44.98
N VAL A 189 33.32 -21.19 44.34
CA VAL A 189 34.62 -20.54 44.69
C VAL A 189 34.30 -19.37 45.60
N PRO A 190 34.72 -19.39 46.90
CA PRO A 190 34.48 -18.29 47.80
C PRO A 190 35.25 -17.03 47.36
N LEU A 191 34.53 -15.94 47.19
CA LEU A 191 35.07 -14.59 47.01
C LEU A 191 35.51 -14.05 48.39
N GLU A 192 36.68 -14.46 48.83
CA GLU A 192 37.41 -13.74 49.89
C GLU A 192 38.89 -13.65 49.51
N GLU A 193 39.46 -12.45 49.70
CA GLU A 193 40.85 -12.05 49.51
C GLU A 193 41.26 -11.48 48.15
N ALA A 194 40.86 -10.22 47.91
CA ALA A 194 41.68 -9.27 47.14
C ALA A 194 41.42 -7.82 47.57
N SER A 195 41.61 -7.55 48.84
CA SER A 195 41.80 -6.16 49.32
C SER A 195 43.03 -6.16 50.24
N GLN A 196 44.18 -5.87 49.63
CA GLN A 196 45.34 -5.27 50.27
C GLN A 196 46.55 -5.36 49.32
N SER A 197 46.88 -4.28 48.68
CA SER A 197 48.25 -3.72 48.58
C SER A 197 48.34 -2.79 47.37
N SER A 198 48.14 -1.53 47.59
CA SER A 198 48.72 -0.47 46.76
C SER A 198 49.04 0.71 47.71
N GLU A 199 50.12 0.62 48.40
CA GLU A 199 50.88 1.77 48.89
C GLU A 199 52.36 1.41 48.65
N ASP A 200 52.98 2.09 47.74
CA ASP A 200 54.22 2.86 47.86
C ASP A 200 54.77 3.15 46.45
N ALA A 201 54.80 4.47 46.21
CA ALA A 201 55.69 5.08 45.23
C ALA A 201 57.05 5.31 45.87
N PRO A 202 58.15 5.54 45.15
CA PRO A 202 58.58 6.90 44.84
C PRO A 202 58.71 7.25 43.36
#